data_6b962c50fc0dcc620b4ed5d7520d5396
#
_entry.id   6b962c50fc0dcc620b4ed5d7520d5396
#
_cell.length_a   1.000
_cell.length_b   1.000
_cell.length_c   1.000
_cell.angle_alpha   90.00
_cell.angle_beta   90.00
_cell.angle_gamma   90.00
#
_symmetry.space_group_name_H-M   'P 1'
#
loop_
_entity.id
_entity.type
_entity.pdbx_description
1 polymer ?
#
loop_
_entity_poly.entity_id
_entity_poly.type
_entity_poly.pdbx_seq_one_letter_code
_entity_poly.pdbx_strand_id
1 'polypeptide(L)' 'MNQSREFDIIVWGASGFTGRLVALYLFDKYGANGDLKWAMGGRNLTKLEKVRNEVADKNVPLIIADSND' A
#
# COMPACT_ATOMS: atom_id res chain seq x y z
N MET A 1 -4.83 -22.59 3.29
CA MET A 1 -4.22 -21.87 3.29
C MET A 1 -3.69 -21.35 2.17
N ASN A 2 -3.33 -20.35 1.96
CA ASN A 2 -3.03 -19.73 0.91
C ASN A 2 -1.68 -19.53 0.77
N GLN A 3 -0.97 -20.42 0.22
CA GLN A 3 0.41 -20.29 0.07
C GLN A 3 0.77 -19.36 -1.00
N SER A 4 -0.16 -18.98 -1.87
CA SER A 4 0.20 -18.12 -2.97
C SER A 4 -0.22 -16.68 -2.74
N ARG A 5 -0.41 -16.29 -1.52
CA ARG A 5 -0.78 -14.93 -1.22
C ARG A 5 0.36 -13.99 -1.58
N GLU A 6 0.06 -12.99 -2.39
CA GLU A 6 1.06 -12.02 -2.78
C GLU A 6 1.35 -11.04 -1.68
N PHE A 7 0.34 -10.63 -0.92
CA PHE A 7 0.49 -9.63 0.11
C PHE A 7 -0.15 -10.09 1.39
N ASP A 8 0.50 -9.84 2.48
CA ASP A 8 -0.05 -10.12 3.79
C ASP A 8 -1.04 -9.05 4.21
N ILE A 9 -0.80 -7.82 3.81
CA ILE A 9 -1.66 -6.68 4.15
C ILE A 9 -1.79 -5.78 2.95
N ILE A 10 -3.01 -5.31 2.68
CA ILE A 10 -3.22 -4.29 1.67
C ILE A 10 -3.89 -3.11 2.37
N VAL A 11 -3.29 -1.94 2.28
CA VAL A 11 -3.81 -0.75 2.92
C VAL A 11 -4.74 -0.06 1.94
N TRP A 12 -6.04 -0.33 2.03
CA TRP A 12 -7.01 0.25 1.13
C TRP A 12 -7.29 1.69 1.52
N GLY A 13 -7.47 2.54 0.53
CA GLY A 13 -7.68 3.95 0.78
C GLY A 13 -6.40 4.64 1.23
N ALA A 14 -5.27 4.14 0.77
CA ALA A 14 -3.99 4.65 1.23
C ALA A 14 -3.75 6.10 0.87
N SER A 15 -4.49 6.64 -0.10
CA SER A 15 -4.36 8.04 -0.43
C SER A 15 -5.11 8.94 0.56
N GLY A 16 -5.94 8.36 1.43
CA GLY A 16 -6.65 9.14 2.45
C GLY A 16 -5.77 9.38 3.65
N PHE A 17 -6.27 10.19 4.58
CA PHE A 17 -5.46 10.58 5.75
C PHE A 17 -5.08 9.38 6.61
N THR A 18 -6.06 8.57 6.98
CA THR A 18 -5.79 7.42 7.84
C THR A 18 -4.94 6.39 7.12
N GLY A 19 -5.25 6.12 5.85
CA GLY A 19 -4.47 5.14 5.10
C GLY A 19 -3.03 5.58 4.93
N ARG A 20 -2.80 6.87 4.77
CA ARG A 20 -1.45 7.40 4.66
C ARG A 20 -0.65 7.13 5.94
N LEU A 21 -1.28 7.31 7.09
CA LEU A 21 -0.60 7.07 8.36
C LEU A 21 -0.27 5.59 8.54
N VAL A 22 -1.17 4.70 8.13
CA VAL A 22 -0.92 3.28 8.22
C VAL A 22 0.23 2.89 7.30
N ALA A 23 0.25 3.44 6.09
CA ALA A 23 1.32 3.14 5.15
C ALA A 23 2.67 3.61 5.68
N LEU A 24 2.69 4.80 6.28
CA LEU A 24 3.92 5.32 6.86
C LEU A 24 4.41 4.40 7.97
N TYR A 25 3.51 3.95 8.83
CA TYR A 25 3.87 3.05 9.90
C TYR A 25 4.44 1.73 9.38
N LEU A 26 3.79 1.17 8.37
CA LEU A 26 4.26 -0.10 7.81
C LEU A 26 5.62 0.05 7.15
N PHE A 27 5.83 1.15 6.44
CA PHE A 27 7.10 1.35 5.78
C PHE A 27 8.21 1.58 6.80
N ASP A 28 7.91 2.34 7.86
CA ASP A 28 8.90 2.60 8.88
C ASP A 28 9.30 1.31 9.60
N LYS A 29 8.35 0.42 9.81
CA LYS A 29 8.62 -0.79 10.57
C LYS A 29 9.13 -1.93 9.72
N TYR A 30 8.64 -2.09 8.52
CA TYR A 30 8.97 -3.24 7.71
C TYR A 30 9.68 -2.92 6.39
N GLY A 31 9.63 -1.68 5.96
CA GLY A 31 10.22 -1.32 4.68
C GLY A 31 9.40 -1.84 3.51
N ALA A 32 9.95 -1.74 2.33
CA ALA A 32 9.25 -2.18 1.14
C ALA A 32 9.50 -3.64 0.82
N ASN A 33 10.64 -4.16 1.21
CA ASN A 33 11.02 -5.52 0.89
C ASN A 33 11.35 -6.34 2.12
N GLY A 34 10.66 -6.11 3.20
CA GLY A 34 10.93 -6.83 4.44
C GLY A 34 10.18 -8.13 4.52
N ASP A 35 10.09 -8.67 5.71
CA ASP A 35 9.42 -9.94 5.92
C ASP A 35 7.93 -9.82 5.71
N LEU A 36 7.36 -8.67 5.94
CA LEU A 36 5.94 -8.47 5.73
C LEU A 36 5.72 -7.94 4.32
N LYS A 37 4.88 -8.61 3.56
CA LYS A 37 4.57 -8.16 2.22
C LYS A 37 3.30 -7.34 2.27
N TRP A 38 3.38 -6.08 1.88
CA TRP A 38 2.24 -5.19 1.92
C TRP A 38 2.20 -4.29 0.71
N ALA A 39 1.03 -3.77 0.43
CA ALA A 39 0.82 -2.91 -0.72
C ALA A 39 -0.14 -1.80 -0.36
N MET A 40 -0.11 -0.71 -1.13
CA MET A 40 -1.03 0.39 -0.97
C MET A 40 -2.10 0.26 -2.03
N GLY A 41 -3.36 0.35 -1.65
CA GLY A 41 -4.45 0.19 -2.59
C GLY A 41 -5.40 1.36 -2.60
N GLY A 42 -6.06 1.57 -3.71
CA GLY A 42 -7.03 2.63 -3.85
C GLY A 42 -7.55 2.70 -5.25
N ARG A 43 -8.33 3.73 -5.53
CA ARG A 43 -8.96 3.86 -6.83
C ARG A 43 -8.24 4.82 -7.76
N ASN A 44 -7.38 5.66 -7.24
CA ASN A 44 -6.73 6.68 -8.06
C ASN A 44 -5.23 6.47 -8.06
N LEU A 45 -4.72 6.01 -9.18
CA LEU A 45 -3.30 5.70 -9.28
C LEU A 45 -2.42 6.91 -9.04
N THR A 46 -2.78 8.04 -9.62
CA THR A 46 -1.97 9.24 -9.48
C THR A 46 -1.83 9.66 -8.01
N LYS A 47 -2.93 9.62 -7.27
CA LYS A 47 -2.88 9.98 -5.87
C LYS A 47 -2.09 8.96 -5.07
N LEU A 48 -2.25 7.69 -5.39
CA LEU A 48 -1.50 6.65 -4.70
C LEU A 48 0.00 6.81 -4.92
N GLU A 49 0.39 7.10 -6.15
CA GLU A 49 1.81 7.29 -6.44
C GLU A 49 2.37 8.46 -5.66
N LYS A 50 1.61 9.53 -5.58
CA LYS A 50 2.08 10.71 -4.86
C LYS A 50 2.26 10.40 -3.38
N VAL A 51 1.29 9.75 -2.77
CA VAL A 51 1.38 9.42 -1.36
C VAL A 51 2.50 8.40 -1.12
N ARG A 52 2.62 7.41 -1.99
CA ARG A 52 3.68 6.42 -1.85
C ARG A 52 5.05 7.08 -1.83
N ASN A 53 5.24 8.04 -2.73
CA ASN A 53 6.54 8.70 -2.80
C ASN A 53 6.80 9.61 -1.61
N GLU A 54 5.73 10.07 -0.96
CA GLU A 54 5.88 10.94 0.21
C GLU A 54 6.11 10.15 1.50
N VAL A 55 5.41 9.05 1.68
CA VAL A 55 5.47 8.35 2.95
C VAL A 55 6.24 7.05 2.90
N ALA A 56 6.59 6.58 1.75
CA ALA A 56 7.25 5.29 1.62
C ALA A 56 8.26 5.35 0.49
N ASP A 57 8.21 4.39 -0.42
CA ASP A 57 9.25 4.24 -1.42
C ASP A 57 8.61 3.71 -2.67
N LYS A 58 9.15 4.04 -3.81
CA LYS A 58 8.62 3.58 -5.08
C LYS A 58 8.61 2.06 -5.21
N ASN A 59 9.30 1.37 -4.32
CA ASN A 59 9.30 -0.09 -4.37
C ASN A 59 8.08 -0.70 -3.70
N VAL A 60 7.25 0.09 -3.05
CA VAL A 60 6.03 -0.43 -2.44
C VAL A 60 5.01 -0.65 -3.55
N PRO A 61 4.44 -1.84 -3.69
CA PRO A 61 3.48 -2.11 -4.76
C PRO A 61 2.18 -1.32 -4.58
N LEU A 62 1.55 -1.00 -5.69
CA LEU A 62 0.27 -0.34 -5.68
C LEU A 62 -0.76 -1.25 -6.33
N ILE A 63 -1.96 -1.26 -5.77
CA ILE A 63 -3.07 -2.03 -6.31
C ILE A 63 -4.21 -1.08 -6.58
N ILE A 64 -4.68 -1.06 -7.82
CA ILE A 64 -5.77 -0.18 -8.20
C ILE A 64 -7.02 -1.01 -8.30
N ALA A 65 -8.04 -0.63 -7.57
CA ALA A 65 -9.31 -1.32 -7.58
C ALA A 65 -10.45 -0.33 -7.65
N ASP A 66 -11.39 -0.61 -8.51
CA ASP A 66 -12.54 0.24 -8.66
C ASP A 66 -13.70 -0.46 -7.96
N SER A 67 -14.22 0.13 -6.94
CA SER A 67 -15.27 -0.50 -6.20
C SER A 67 -16.61 -0.45 -6.89
N ASN A 68 -16.64 0.11 -8.07
CA ASN A 68 -17.81 0.22 -8.77
C ASN A 68 -18.18 -0.94 -9.53
N ASP A 69 -17.47 -1.95 -9.58
CA ASP A 69 -17.79 -3.04 -10.31
C ASP A 69 -18.63 -3.95 -9.72
#